data_dceadb8d9fed7d9ab82ee404e536dbd4
#
_entry.id   dceadb8d9fed7d9ab82ee404e536dbd4
#
_cell.length_a   1.000
_cell.length_b   1.000
_cell.length_c   1.000
_cell.angle_alpha   90.00
_cell.angle_beta   90.00
_cell.angle_gamma   90.00
#
_symmetry.space_group_name_H-M   'P 1'
#
loop_
_entity.id
_entity.type
_entity.pdbx_description
1 polymer ?
#
loop_
_entity_poly.entity_id
_entity_poly.type
_entity_poly.pdbx_seq_one_letter_code
_entity_poly.pdbx_strand_id
1 'polypeptide(L)'
;SDQPDAEFREFHLTMEGGHSHRRIIHAADRTGRAISDVLTQNAAEADNITLLPDCYAVDLIRVDGRCVGAHVLDTRSHVVKTIAARAVVLATGGASKAYQYTSNPDGASGDGIAIAWRAGCRVANMEFNQFHPTCLYHPKAKSFLITEALRGEGAKLLLPNGEAFMTRFDPRGELAPRDIVARAIDHEMKRLGLDCVYLDITHRSPEFLRSHFPTVYERCLSLGIDICKDRIPVVPAAHYTCGGVVVNQFGASDLPGLYVIGETACSGLHGANRMASNSLLECFVYAASAARHIADTDLPVPQKLPNWDDSRVRISDEGVIIPYHWQALRRLMWDYVG
;
A
#
# COMPACT_ATOMS: atom_id res chain seq x y z
N SER A 1 12.97 -7.47 -30.90
CA SER A 1 14.16 -7.98 -30.20
C SER A 1 14.09 -7.52 -28.75
N ASP A 2 13.83 -8.47 -27.85
CA ASP A 2 13.61 -8.23 -26.41
C ASP A 2 14.92 -8.18 -25.62
N GLN A 3 16.00 -7.66 -26.20
CA GLN A 3 17.23 -7.48 -25.44
C GLN A 3 17.23 -6.08 -24.80
N PRO A 4 17.47 -5.99 -23.48
CA PRO A 4 17.65 -4.70 -22.82
C PRO A 4 18.85 -3.95 -23.41
N ASP A 5 18.80 -2.62 -23.38
CA ASP A 5 19.93 -1.75 -23.76
C ASP A 5 21.19 -2.16 -22.99
N ALA A 6 22.35 -1.92 -23.56
CA ALA A 6 23.65 -2.38 -23.03
C ALA A 6 23.90 -1.93 -21.57
N GLU A 7 23.33 -0.80 -21.18
CA GLU A 7 23.43 -0.21 -19.83
C GLU A 7 22.69 -1.01 -18.75
N PHE A 8 21.69 -1.83 -19.12
CA PHE A 8 20.88 -2.63 -18.20
C PHE A 8 21.16 -4.14 -18.25
N ARG A 9 22.21 -4.56 -18.95
CA ARG A 9 22.56 -6.00 -19.09
C ARG A 9 22.91 -6.71 -17.79
N GLU A 10 23.20 -5.97 -16.72
CA GLU A 10 23.52 -6.51 -15.40
C GLU A 10 22.29 -6.76 -14.54
N PHE A 11 21.11 -6.29 -14.95
CA PHE A 11 19.89 -6.42 -14.17
C PHE A 11 18.95 -7.47 -14.75
N HIS A 12 18.41 -8.31 -13.89
CA HIS A 12 17.33 -9.20 -14.27
C HIS A 12 16.02 -8.40 -14.37
N LEU A 13 15.42 -8.39 -15.56
CA LEU A 13 14.20 -7.62 -15.85
C LEU A 13 12.98 -8.55 -15.96
N THR A 14 11.87 -8.15 -15.35
CA THR A 14 10.58 -8.81 -15.49
C THR A 14 9.51 -7.90 -16.10
N MET A 15 8.39 -8.50 -16.49
CA MET A 15 7.22 -7.82 -16.99
C MET A 15 6.04 -8.15 -16.06
N GLU A 16 5.27 -7.14 -15.72
CA GLU A 16 4.04 -7.28 -14.94
C GLU A 16 2.83 -6.83 -15.75
N GLY A 17 1.64 -7.01 -15.22
CA GLY A 17 0.39 -6.62 -15.86
C GLY A 17 0.36 -5.13 -16.25
N GLY A 18 -0.07 -4.83 -17.48
CA GLY A 18 -0.11 -3.49 -18.04
C GLY A 18 1.20 -3.00 -18.67
N HIS A 19 2.32 -3.71 -18.51
CA HIS A 19 3.58 -3.37 -19.15
C HIS A 19 3.70 -4.04 -20.53
N SER A 20 4.20 -3.29 -21.51
CA SER A 20 4.43 -3.78 -22.89
C SER A 20 5.77 -4.50 -23.07
N HIS A 21 6.73 -4.28 -22.15
CA HIS A 21 8.09 -4.80 -22.23
C HIS A 21 8.59 -5.24 -20.84
N ARG A 22 9.64 -6.08 -20.83
CA ARG A 22 10.40 -6.41 -19.62
C ARG A 22 11.27 -5.21 -19.24
N ARG A 23 10.86 -4.45 -18.23
CA ARG A 23 11.53 -3.20 -17.79
C ARG A 23 11.57 -3.02 -16.27
N ILE A 24 11.08 -4.00 -15.52
CA ILE A 24 11.00 -3.91 -14.08
C ILE A 24 12.20 -4.64 -13.49
N ILE A 25 13.07 -3.89 -12.80
CA ILE A 25 14.15 -4.45 -11.99
C ILE A 25 13.54 -5.08 -10.75
N HIS A 26 13.94 -6.30 -10.42
CA HIS A 26 13.42 -7.02 -9.28
C HIS A 26 14.49 -7.86 -8.57
N ALA A 27 14.26 -8.12 -7.29
CA ALA A 27 15.04 -9.02 -6.46
C ALA A 27 14.15 -10.21 -6.06
N ALA A 28 14.11 -11.23 -6.94
CA ALA A 28 13.20 -12.38 -6.84
C ALA A 28 11.75 -11.91 -6.58
N ASP A 29 11.09 -12.44 -5.56
CA ASP A 29 9.73 -12.04 -5.12
C ASP A 29 9.73 -11.10 -3.89
N ARG A 30 10.89 -10.43 -3.59
CA ARG A 30 11.13 -9.63 -2.38
C ARG A 30 11.69 -8.24 -2.64
N THR A 31 11.45 -7.66 -3.82
CA THR A 31 12.01 -6.36 -4.23
C THR A 31 11.76 -5.25 -3.21
N GLY A 32 10.52 -5.08 -2.75
CA GLY A 32 10.18 -4.06 -1.76
C GLY A 32 10.94 -4.22 -0.44
N ARG A 33 11.10 -5.46 0.02
CA ARG A 33 11.85 -5.75 1.24
C ARG A 33 13.34 -5.44 1.07
N ALA A 34 13.96 -5.86 -0.03
CA ALA A 34 15.38 -5.60 -0.29
C ALA A 34 15.69 -4.09 -0.29
N ILE A 35 14.81 -3.29 -0.90
CA ILE A 35 14.93 -1.83 -0.90
C ILE A 35 14.76 -1.27 0.53
N SER A 36 13.73 -1.69 1.24
CA SER A 36 13.44 -1.21 2.59
C SER A 36 14.55 -1.52 3.58
N ASP A 37 15.10 -2.74 3.54
CA ASP A 37 16.18 -3.16 4.43
C ASP A 37 17.42 -2.28 4.25
N VAL A 38 17.84 -2.01 2.99
CA VAL A 38 18.99 -1.14 2.68
C VAL A 38 18.74 0.31 3.11
N LEU A 39 17.57 0.87 2.82
CA LEU A 39 17.27 2.25 3.19
C LEU A 39 17.17 2.43 4.71
N THR A 40 16.58 1.45 5.40
CA THR A 40 16.47 1.48 6.87
C THR A 40 17.85 1.39 7.53
N GLN A 41 18.72 0.52 7.01
CA GLN A 41 20.09 0.42 7.49
C GLN A 41 20.84 1.73 7.29
N ASN A 42 20.83 2.29 6.09
CA ASN A 42 21.49 3.57 5.80
C ASN A 42 20.97 4.71 6.69
N ALA A 43 19.65 4.75 6.94
CA ALA A 43 19.09 5.74 7.84
C ALA A 43 19.53 5.56 9.30
N ALA A 44 19.69 4.32 9.75
CA ALA A 44 20.14 4.01 11.10
C ALA A 44 21.62 4.33 11.33
N GLU A 45 22.44 4.24 10.27
CA GLU A 45 23.89 4.50 10.30
C GLU A 45 24.23 5.99 10.09
N ALA A 46 23.26 6.82 9.66
CA ALA A 46 23.51 8.24 9.37
C ALA A 46 23.45 9.10 10.62
N ASP A 47 24.53 9.83 10.95
CA ASP A 47 24.64 10.67 12.15
C ASP A 47 23.64 11.83 12.20
N ASN A 48 23.13 12.25 11.04
CA ASN A 48 22.18 13.37 10.93
C ASN A 48 20.72 12.93 10.89
N ILE A 49 20.43 11.65 11.07
CA ILE A 49 19.08 11.10 11.09
C ILE A 49 18.74 10.56 12.49
N THR A 50 17.63 11.03 13.05
CA THR A 50 17.10 10.49 14.31
C THR A 50 15.85 9.67 14.01
N LEU A 51 15.90 8.36 14.27
CA LEU A 51 14.76 7.47 14.18
C LEU A 51 13.98 7.48 15.48
N LEU A 52 12.67 7.67 15.40
CA LEU A 52 11.75 7.66 16.55
C LEU A 52 10.77 6.48 16.38
N PRO A 53 11.16 5.26 16.74
CA PRO A 53 10.26 4.11 16.71
C PRO A 53 9.15 4.26 17.75
N ASP A 54 8.05 3.56 17.55
CA ASP A 54 6.88 3.57 18.44
C ASP A 54 6.26 4.97 18.65
N CYS A 55 6.36 5.82 17.63
CA CYS A 55 5.80 7.15 17.62
C CYS A 55 4.75 7.29 16.52
N TYR A 56 3.61 7.91 16.86
CA TYR A 56 2.52 8.22 15.93
C TYR A 56 2.34 9.73 15.76
N ALA A 57 2.30 10.21 14.52
CA ALA A 57 1.89 11.58 14.24
C ALA A 57 0.39 11.73 14.56
N VAL A 58 0.07 12.61 15.49
CA VAL A 58 -1.31 12.87 15.94
C VAL A 58 -1.93 13.95 15.07
N ASP A 59 -1.20 15.06 14.90
CA ASP A 59 -1.65 16.17 14.07
C ASP A 59 -0.49 17.07 13.63
N LEU A 60 -0.73 17.88 12.59
CA LEU A 60 0.22 18.89 12.13
C LEU A 60 0.06 20.18 12.93
N ILE A 61 1.17 20.90 13.13
CA ILE A 61 1.17 22.21 13.77
C ILE A 61 1.14 23.27 12.69
N ARG A 62 0.09 24.09 12.71
CA ARG A 62 -0.11 25.19 11.78
C ARG A 62 -0.03 26.52 12.52
N VAL A 63 0.87 27.40 12.07
CA VAL A 63 1.00 28.78 12.56
C VAL A 63 1.08 29.72 11.35
N ASP A 64 0.31 30.77 11.35
CA ASP A 64 0.26 31.80 10.30
C ASP A 64 0.11 31.22 8.87
N GLY A 65 -0.76 30.20 8.75
CA GLY A 65 -1.05 29.57 7.46
C GLY A 65 0.04 28.63 6.94
N ARG A 66 1.01 28.25 7.77
CA ARG A 66 2.13 27.38 7.42
C ARG A 66 2.23 26.18 8.35
N CYS A 67 2.66 25.04 7.84
CA CYS A 67 3.07 23.87 8.64
C CYS A 67 4.46 24.14 9.25
N VAL A 68 4.56 24.03 10.56
CA VAL A 68 5.77 24.35 11.34
C VAL A 68 6.21 23.20 12.23
N GLY A 69 5.57 22.05 12.13
CA GLY A 69 5.88 20.86 12.92
C GLY A 69 4.72 19.90 13.04
N ALA A 70 4.84 18.99 13.98
CA ALA A 70 3.82 17.99 14.27
C ALA A 70 3.75 17.67 15.78
N HIS A 71 2.56 17.28 16.22
CA HIS A 71 2.36 16.61 17.51
C HIS A 71 2.52 15.11 17.32
N VAL A 72 3.35 14.47 18.12
CA VAL A 72 3.73 13.07 17.99
C VAL A 72 3.53 12.35 19.33
N LEU A 73 2.69 11.33 19.32
CA LEU A 73 2.48 10.45 20.47
C LEU A 73 3.60 9.41 20.54
N ASP A 74 4.33 9.42 21.62
CA ASP A 74 5.22 8.35 22.01
C ASP A 74 4.41 7.28 22.76
N THR A 75 4.26 6.10 22.14
CA THR A 75 3.40 5.05 22.68
C THR A 75 3.98 4.33 23.89
N ARG A 76 5.28 4.48 24.15
CA ARG A 76 5.93 3.89 25.32
C ARG A 76 5.71 4.73 26.57
N SER A 77 5.85 6.05 26.44
CA SER A 77 5.65 6.99 27.55
C SER A 77 4.22 7.52 27.65
N HIS A 78 3.38 7.28 26.65
CA HIS A 78 2.03 7.87 26.50
C HIS A 78 2.00 9.40 26.54
N VAL A 79 3.09 10.04 26.09
CA VAL A 79 3.23 11.50 26.06
C VAL A 79 3.17 11.99 24.62
N VAL A 80 2.40 13.06 24.39
CA VAL A 80 2.41 13.76 23.10
C VAL A 80 3.53 14.80 23.13
N LYS A 81 4.50 14.64 22.22
CA LYS A 81 5.63 15.55 22.02
C LYS A 81 5.30 16.55 20.92
N THR A 82 5.74 17.79 21.10
CA THR A 82 5.67 18.85 20.08
C THR A 82 7.02 18.92 19.37
N ILE A 83 7.05 18.62 18.07
CA ILE A 83 8.27 18.64 17.26
C ILE A 83 8.21 19.81 16.30
N ALA A 84 9.15 20.74 16.44
CA ALA A 84 9.35 21.85 15.52
C ALA A 84 10.07 21.39 14.26
N ALA A 85 9.65 21.86 13.10
CA ALA A 85 10.30 21.56 11.83
C ALA A 85 10.20 22.73 10.85
N ARG A 86 11.25 22.94 10.06
CA ARG A 86 11.22 23.89 8.92
C ARG A 86 10.30 23.37 7.82
N ALA A 87 10.33 22.07 7.59
CA ALA A 87 9.44 21.34 6.69
C ALA A 87 8.99 20.02 7.33
N VAL A 88 7.78 19.60 7.02
CA VAL A 88 7.25 18.28 7.38
C VAL A 88 7.01 17.52 6.10
N VAL A 89 7.42 16.23 6.05
CA VAL A 89 7.16 15.33 4.92
C VAL A 89 6.29 14.17 5.39
N LEU A 90 5.10 14.03 4.82
CA LEU A 90 4.23 12.89 5.07
C LEU A 90 4.53 11.80 4.04
N ALA A 91 4.90 10.62 4.52
CA ALA A 91 5.16 9.42 3.73
C ALA A 91 4.51 8.20 4.41
N THR A 92 3.26 8.35 4.83
CA THR A 92 2.54 7.46 5.75
C THR A 92 1.82 6.30 5.07
N GLY A 93 1.95 6.18 3.74
CA GLY A 93 1.22 5.17 2.96
C GLY A 93 -0.25 5.55 2.73
N GLY A 94 -1.03 4.57 2.28
CA GLY A 94 -2.42 4.74 1.90
C GLY A 94 -3.43 4.45 3.01
N ALA A 95 -4.68 4.19 2.60
CA ALA A 95 -5.83 4.01 3.47
C ALA A 95 -6.50 2.62 3.32
N SER A 96 -5.86 1.66 2.66
CA SER A 96 -6.48 0.37 2.33
C SER A 96 -6.88 -0.47 3.54
N LYS A 97 -6.38 -0.15 4.76
CA LYS A 97 -6.79 -0.81 6.00
C LYS A 97 -8.24 -0.49 6.40
N ALA A 98 -8.84 0.54 5.79
CA ALA A 98 -10.26 0.83 5.96
C ALA A 98 -11.19 -0.28 5.40
N TYR A 99 -10.67 -1.17 4.57
CA TYR A 99 -11.42 -2.32 4.02
C TYR A 99 -11.21 -3.60 4.82
N GLN A 100 -12.16 -4.52 4.76
CA GLN A 100 -12.10 -5.78 5.49
C GLN A 100 -10.92 -6.64 5.05
N TYR A 101 -10.74 -6.82 3.73
CA TYR A 101 -9.60 -7.51 3.15
C TYR A 101 -8.67 -6.49 2.51
N THR A 102 -7.41 -6.54 2.91
CA THR A 102 -6.36 -5.67 2.39
C THR A 102 -5.03 -6.41 2.34
N SER A 103 -4.21 -6.09 1.35
CA SER A 103 -2.82 -6.56 1.27
C SER A 103 -1.84 -5.65 2.04
N ASN A 104 -2.33 -4.55 2.61
CA ASN A 104 -1.50 -3.55 3.26
C ASN A 104 -1.27 -3.87 4.76
N PRO A 105 -0.18 -3.37 5.36
CA PRO A 105 0.09 -3.51 6.79
C PRO A 105 -0.94 -2.77 7.65
N ASP A 106 -0.93 -3.07 8.94
CA ASP A 106 -1.90 -2.49 9.89
C ASP A 106 -1.83 -0.96 10.01
N GLY A 107 -0.68 -0.35 9.69
CA GLY A 107 -0.49 1.11 9.69
C GLY A 107 -1.02 1.85 8.46
N ALA A 108 -1.54 1.16 7.44
CA ALA A 108 -2.09 1.81 6.25
C ALA A 108 -3.55 2.25 6.46
N SER A 109 -3.79 3.05 7.49
CA SER A 109 -5.10 3.50 7.98
C SER A 109 -5.55 4.85 7.41
N GLY A 110 -4.69 5.51 6.62
CA GLY A 110 -4.99 6.83 6.03
C GLY A 110 -4.70 8.01 6.96
N ASP A 111 -3.95 7.79 8.04
CA ASP A 111 -3.70 8.81 9.07
C ASP A 111 -3.06 10.07 8.50
N GLY A 112 -2.03 9.93 7.64
CA GLY A 112 -1.38 11.09 7.02
C GLY A 112 -2.29 11.88 6.10
N ILE A 113 -3.19 11.21 5.38
CA ILE A 113 -4.19 11.88 4.56
C ILE A 113 -5.17 12.66 5.47
N ALA A 114 -5.61 12.04 6.56
CA ALA A 114 -6.54 12.64 7.51
C ALA A 114 -5.95 13.86 8.22
N ILE A 115 -4.70 13.80 8.70
CA ILE A 115 -4.06 14.95 9.37
C ILE A 115 -3.77 16.10 8.38
N ALA A 116 -3.41 15.80 7.13
CA ALA A 116 -3.25 16.82 6.10
C ALA A 116 -4.59 17.50 5.76
N TRP A 117 -5.67 16.72 5.66
CA TRP A 117 -7.01 17.26 5.44
C TRP A 117 -7.45 18.17 6.60
N ARG A 118 -7.25 17.75 7.86
CA ARG A 118 -7.53 18.59 9.04
C ARG A 118 -6.69 19.89 9.04
N ALA A 119 -5.48 19.83 8.51
CA ALA A 119 -4.62 21.00 8.35
C ALA A 119 -5.06 21.93 7.21
N GLY A 120 -6.06 21.56 6.42
CA GLY A 120 -6.66 22.36 5.34
C GLY A 120 -6.12 22.08 3.95
N CYS A 121 -5.39 20.98 3.74
CA CYS A 121 -4.95 20.56 2.42
C CYS A 121 -6.10 19.94 1.61
N ARG A 122 -6.06 20.12 0.29
CA ARG A 122 -6.97 19.40 -0.61
C ARG A 122 -6.61 17.93 -0.65
N VAL A 123 -7.65 17.11 -0.62
CA VAL A 123 -7.56 15.66 -0.82
C VAL A 123 -8.42 15.29 -2.00
N ALA A 124 -7.95 14.43 -2.89
CA ALA A 124 -8.64 14.07 -4.11
C ALA A 124 -8.57 12.58 -4.41
N ASN A 125 -9.51 12.11 -5.23
CA ASN A 125 -9.52 10.75 -5.82
C ASN A 125 -9.57 9.61 -4.78
N MET A 126 -10.12 9.84 -3.59
CA MET A 126 -10.20 8.85 -2.52
C MET A 126 -11.11 7.66 -2.86
N GLU A 127 -12.02 7.83 -3.81
CA GLU A 127 -12.85 6.78 -4.39
C GLU A 127 -12.06 5.76 -5.20
N PHE A 128 -10.86 6.11 -5.67
CA PHE A 128 -10.03 5.22 -6.47
C PHE A 128 -9.08 4.42 -5.60
N ASN A 129 -9.58 3.31 -5.10
CA ASN A 129 -8.76 2.31 -4.40
C ASN A 129 -8.60 1.08 -5.29
N GLN A 130 -7.35 0.72 -5.62
CA GLN A 130 -7.06 -0.47 -6.41
C GLN A 130 -7.19 -1.72 -5.56
N PHE A 131 -7.97 -2.69 -6.04
CA PHE A 131 -8.06 -4.02 -5.44
C PHE A 131 -7.10 -4.99 -6.15
N HIS A 132 -6.29 -5.71 -5.38
CA HIS A 132 -5.52 -6.82 -5.91
C HIS A 132 -6.42 -8.06 -5.98
N PRO A 133 -6.47 -8.77 -7.10
CA PRO A 133 -7.43 -9.87 -7.29
C PRO A 133 -7.23 -11.04 -6.32
N THR A 134 -5.98 -11.34 -5.94
CA THR A 134 -5.61 -12.58 -5.28
C THR A 134 -4.85 -12.34 -3.98
N CYS A 135 -5.57 -12.10 -2.89
CA CYS A 135 -5.07 -12.16 -1.53
C CYS A 135 -5.45 -13.52 -0.93
N LEU A 136 -4.55 -14.16 -0.18
CA LEU A 136 -4.82 -15.44 0.44
C LEU A 136 -5.96 -15.33 1.45
N TYR A 137 -7.03 -16.07 1.21
CA TYR A 137 -8.16 -16.18 2.13
C TYR A 137 -7.88 -17.27 3.17
N HIS A 138 -7.39 -16.83 4.35
CA HIS A 138 -7.12 -17.76 5.45
C HIS A 138 -7.10 -16.98 6.79
N PRO A 139 -7.73 -17.47 7.88
CA PRO A 139 -7.85 -16.74 9.15
C PRO A 139 -6.52 -16.29 9.76
N LYS A 140 -5.44 -17.03 9.51
CA LYS A 140 -4.09 -16.75 10.03
C LYS A 140 -3.16 -16.10 9.00
N ALA A 141 -3.63 -15.85 7.77
CA ALA A 141 -2.76 -15.38 6.70
C ALA A 141 -2.45 -13.88 6.82
N LYS A 142 -3.30 -13.08 7.45
CA LYS A 142 -3.25 -11.60 7.42
C LYS A 142 -2.77 -11.10 6.05
N SER A 143 -3.32 -10.29 5.36
CA SER A 143 -2.82 -9.53 4.20
C SER A 143 -1.82 -10.23 3.23
N PHE A 144 -1.69 -11.57 3.21
CA PHE A 144 -0.69 -12.23 2.37
C PHE A 144 -1.10 -12.24 0.90
N LEU A 145 -0.33 -11.55 0.08
CA LEU A 145 -0.56 -11.42 -1.35
C LEU A 145 -0.08 -12.66 -2.11
N ILE A 146 -0.97 -13.25 -2.91
CA ILE A 146 -0.59 -14.24 -3.92
C ILE A 146 -0.21 -13.49 -5.18
N THR A 147 1.08 -13.52 -5.53
CA THR A 147 1.64 -12.73 -6.63
C THR A 147 0.92 -12.95 -7.96
N GLU A 148 0.81 -11.90 -8.75
CA GLU A 148 0.25 -11.94 -10.09
C GLU A 148 1.01 -12.88 -11.03
N ALA A 149 2.30 -13.10 -10.77
CA ALA A 149 3.13 -13.99 -11.56
C ALA A 149 2.60 -15.43 -11.63
N LEU A 150 1.85 -15.93 -10.61
CA LEU A 150 1.20 -17.23 -10.72
C LEU A 150 0.18 -17.26 -11.87
N ARG A 151 -0.60 -16.17 -12.04
CA ARG A 151 -1.55 -16.07 -13.18
C ARG A 151 -0.78 -15.96 -14.51
N GLY A 152 0.35 -15.27 -14.52
CA GLY A 152 1.27 -15.21 -15.65
C GLY A 152 1.81 -16.59 -16.06
N GLU A 153 2.01 -17.48 -15.08
CA GLU A 153 2.43 -18.87 -15.31
C GLU A 153 1.27 -19.83 -15.56
N GLY A 154 0.05 -19.30 -15.78
CA GLY A 154 -1.11 -20.06 -16.23
C GLY A 154 -2.06 -20.53 -15.13
N ALA A 155 -1.91 -20.04 -13.90
CA ALA A 155 -2.87 -20.36 -12.84
C ALA A 155 -4.28 -19.91 -13.23
N LYS A 156 -5.29 -20.76 -12.91
CA LYS A 156 -6.69 -20.56 -13.25
C LYS A 156 -7.52 -20.18 -12.03
N LEU A 157 -8.44 -19.23 -12.22
CA LEU A 157 -9.43 -18.88 -11.20
C LEU A 157 -10.66 -19.78 -11.34
N LEU A 158 -10.95 -20.50 -10.28
CA LEU A 158 -12.00 -21.52 -10.25
C LEU A 158 -13.03 -21.23 -9.15
N LEU A 159 -14.28 -21.56 -9.45
CA LEU A 159 -15.36 -21.69 -8.46
C LEU A 159 -15.14 -22.95 -7.59
N PRO A 160 -15.86 -23.12 -6.46
CA PRO A 160 -15.76 -24.32 -5.63
C PRO A 160 -16.03 -25.63 -6.38
N ASN A 161 -16.90 -25.60 -7.39
CA ASN A 161 -17.22 -26.75 -8.25
C ASN A 161 -16.11 -27.08 -9.28
N GLY A 162 -15.05 -26.28 -9.35
CA GLY A 162 -13.94 -26.44 -10.31
C GLY A 162 -14.15 -25.75 -11.66
N GLU A 163 -15.22 -25.01 -11.83
CA GLU A 163 -15.50 -24.26 -13.06
C GLU A 163 -14.61 -23.02 -13.17
N ALA A 164 -13.90 -22.84 -14.29
CA ALA A 164 -13.17 -21.63 -14.63
C ALA A 164 -14.14 -20.56 -15.16
N PHE A 165 -14.10 -19.36 -14.59
CA PHE A 165 -15.10 -18.33 -14.89
C PHE A 165 -14.56 -17.10 -15.63
N MET A 166 -13.26 -16.84 -15.61
CA MET A 166 -12.70 -15.56 -16.10
C MET A 166 -13.01 -15.26 -17.56
N THR A 167 -13.05 -16.27 -18.44
CA THR A 167 -13.33 -16.08 -19.87
C THR A 167 -14.76 -15.58 -20.17
N ARG A 168 -15.67 -15.66 -19.20
CA ARG A 168 -17.01 -15.06 -19.29
C ARG A 168 -16.98 -13.53 -19.15
N PHE A 169 -15.94 -12.97 -18.51
CA PHE A 169 -15.79 -11.55 -18.24
C PHE A 169 -14.83 -10.87 -19.20
N ASP A 170 -13.74 -11.56 -19.58
CA ASP A 170 -12.73 -11.01 -20.49
C ASP A 170 -12.06 -12.15 -21.27
N PRO A 171 -11.87 -12.00 -22.61
CA PRO A 171 -11.25 -13.03 -23.43
C PRO A 171 -9.78 -13.32 -23.06
N ARG A 172 -9.09 -12.38 -22.39
CA ARG A 172 -7.74 -12.58 -21.87
C ARG A 172 -7.68 -13.47 -20.63
N GLY A 173 -8.85 -13.82 -20.06
CA GLY A 173 -8.96 -14.64 -18.86
C GLY A 173 -8.23 -14.02 -17.67
N GLU A 174 -7.42 -14.81 -17.00
CA GLU A 174 -6.65 -14.41 -15.81
C GLU A 174 -5.56 -13.36 -16.07
N LEU A 175 -5.21 -13.12 -17.34
CA LEU A 175 -4.26 -12.09 -17.77
C LEU A 175 -4.92 -10.73 -18.06
N ALA A 176 -6.21 -10.62 -17.86
CA ALA A 176 -6.91 -9.32 -17.91
C ALA A 176 -6.35 -8.36 -16.84
N PRO A 177 -6.51 -7.05 -17.00
CA PRO A 177 -6.15 -6.05 -15.99
C PRO A 177 -6.72 -6.36 -14.60
N ARG A 178 -6.00 -5.95 -13.56
CA ARG A 178 -6.34 -6.29 -12.16
C ARG A 178 -7.77 -5.91 -11.77
N ASP A 179 -8.23 -4.77 -12.22
CA ASP A 179 -9.58 -4.28 -11.94
C ASP A 179 -10.67 -5.18 -12.56
N ILE A 180 -10.45 -5.69 -13.78
CA ILE A 180 -11.37 -6.64 -14.43
C ILE A 180 -11.39 -7.95 -13.66
N VAL A 181 -10.22 -8.50 -13.31
CA VAL A 181 -10.14 -9.77 -12.57
C VAL A 181 -10.75 -9.62 -11.18
N ALA A 182 -10.46 -8.54 -10.46
CA ALA A 182 -11.02 -8.31 -9.12
C ALA A 182 -12.53 -8.19 -9.15
N ARG A 183 -13.09 -7.43 -10.11
CA ARG A 183 -14.55 -7.29 -10.28
C ARG A 183 -15.21 -8.61 -10.70
N ALA A 184 -14.56 -9.42 -11.52
CA ALA A 184 -15.07 -10.75 -11.89
C ALA A 184 -15.16 -11.68 -10.68
N ILE A 185 -14.13 -11.69 -9.82
CA ILE A 185 -14.14 -12.46 -8.58
C ILE A 185 -15.23 -11.96 -7.64
N ASP A 186 -15.31 -10.66 -7.39
CA ASP A 186 -16.32 -10.06 -6.52
C ASP A 186 -17.73 -10.37 -7.02
N HIS A 187 -17.97 -10.23 -8.33
CA HIS A 187 -19.26 -10.61 -8.95
C HIS A 187 -19.63 -12.07 -8.67
N GLU A 188 -18.72 -13.01 -8.90
CA GLU A 188 -19.00 -14.44 -8.68
C GLU A 188 -19.19 -14.74 -7.18
N MET A 189 -18.41 -14.13 -6.31
CA MET A 189 -18.57 -14.29 -4.86
C MET A 189 -19.94 -13.79 -4.40
N LYS A 190 -20.36 -12.59 -4.81
CA LYS A 190 -21.67 -12.03 -4.47
C LYS A 190 -22.81 -12.82 -5.08
N ARG A 191 -22.71 -13.22 -6.35
CA ARG A 191 -23.73 -14.01 -7.06
C ARG A 191 -24.01 -15.35 -6.40
N LEU A 192 -22.97 -16.00 -5.89
CA LEU A 192 -23.05 -17.38 -5.33
C LEU A 192 -23.03 -17.41 -3.79
N GLY A 193 -22.89 -16.27 -3.12
CA GLY A 193 -22.78 -16.19 -1.65
C GLY A 193 -21.49 -16.87 -1.14
N LEU A 194 -20.38 -16.69 -1.84
CA LEU A 194 -19.08 -17.30 -1.49
C LEU A 194 -18.21 -16.35 -0.70
N ASP A 195 -17.42 -16.91 0.22
CA ASP A 195 -16.39 -16.16 0.96
C ASP A 195 -15.07 -16.00 0.19
N CYS A 196 -14.80 -16.91 -0.77
CA CYS A 196 -13.59 -16.89 -1.60
C CYS A 196 -13.79 -17.66 -2.91
N VAL A 197 -12.85 -17.49 -3.83
CA VAL A 197 -12.66 -18.34 -5.00
C VAL A 197 -11.29 -19.05 -4.89
N TYR A 198 -10.94 -19.89 -5.86
CA TYR A 198 -9.72 -20.68 -5.80
C TYR A 198 -8.80 -20.34 -6.98
N LEU A 199 -7.51 -20.19 -6.69
CA LEU A 199 -6.46 -20.10 -7.70
C LEU A 199 -5.76 -21.46 -7.81
N ASP A 200 -5.75 -22.04 -8.99
CA ASP A 200 -5.20 -23.37 -9.27
C ASP A 200 -3.97 -23.27 -10.17
N ILE A 201 -2.82 -23.72 -9.68
CA ILE A 201 -1.53 -23.79 -10.39
C ILE A 201 -0.97 -25.23 -10.41
N THR A 202 -1.75 -26.21 -9.99
CA THR A 202 -1.32 -27.60 -9.81
C THR A 202 -0.87 -28.30 -11.09
N HIS A 203 -1.10 -27.69 -12.26
CA HIS A 203 -0.59 -28.18 -13.55
C HIS A 203 0.92 -27.99 -13.74
N ARG A 204 1.57 -27.15 -12.90
CA ARG A 204 3.03 -26.98 -12.91
C ARG A 204 3.71 -27.98 -12.00
N SER A 205 4.97 -28.34 -12.34
CA SER A 205 5.73 -29.29 -11.52
C SER A 205 6.07 -28.73 -10.15
N PRO A 206 6.15 -29.58 -9.11
CA PRO A 206 6.56 -29.14 -7.77
C PRO A 206 7.93 -28.43 -7.74
N GLU A 207 8.90 -28.88 -8.57
CA GLU A 207 10.22 -28.28 -8.68
C GLU A 207 10.13 -26.87 -9.21
N PHE A 208 9.28 -26.65 -10.24
CA PHE A 208 9.03 -25.32 -10.79
C PHE A 208 8.43 -24.40 -9.73
N LEU A 209 7.38 -24.83 -9.04
CA LEU A 209 6.68 -24.01 -8.04
C LEU A 209 7.60 -23.62 -6.89
N ARG A 210 8.41 -24.54 -6.38
CA ARG A 210 9.36 -24.27 -5.28
C ARG A 210 10.48 -23.34 -5.69
N SER A 211 10.97 -23.43 -6.92
CA SER A 211 12.08 -22.58 -7.40
C SER A 211 11.63 -21.18 -7.82
N HIS A 212 10.44 -21.04 -8.45
CA HIS A 212 9.95 -19.78 -8.96
C HIS A 212 9.13 -18.98 -7.95
N PHE A 213 8.45 -19.66 -7.02
CA PHE A 213 7.57 -19.03 -6.03
C PHE A 213 7.87 -19.52 -4.60
N PRO A 214 9.14 -19.45 -4.14
CA PRO A 214 9.52 -19.99 -2.84
C PRO A 214 8.74 -19.36 -1.69
N THR A 215 8.57 -18.04 -1.69
CA THR A 215 7.85 -17.32 -0.63
C THR A 215 6.37 -17.72 -0.58
N VAL A 216 5.71 -17.82 -1.74
CA VAL A 216 4.29 -18.25 -1.80
C VAL A 216 4.16 -19.71 -1.36
N TYR A 217 5.06 -20.58 -1.85
CA TYR A 217 5.06 -22.01 -1.50
C TYR A 217 5.21 -22.20 0.02
N GLU A 218 6.26 -21.61 0.62
CA GLU A 218 6.55 -21.74 2.05
C GLU A 218 5.42 -21.18 2.90
N ARG A 219 4.88 -20.01 2.52
CA ARG A 219 3.81 -19.37 3.27
C ARG A 219 2.51 -20.17 3.21
N CYS A 220 2.09 -20.64 2.05
CA CYS A 220 0.91 -21.48 1.91
C CYS A 220 1.09 -22.79 2.67
N LEU A 221 2.26 -23.45 2.54
CA LEU A 221 2.54 -24.70 3.23
C LEU A 221 2.50 -24.53 4.77
N SER A 222 3.02 -23.40 5.30
CA SER A 222 2.95 -23.08 6.73
C SER A 222 1.52 -22.93 7.27
N LEU A 223 0.56 -22.76 6.37
CA LEU A 223 -0.87 -22.63 6.68
C LEU A 223 -1.66 -23.91 6.32
N GLY A 224 -0.95 -24.97 5.93
CA GLY A 224 -1.57 -26.26 5.58
C GLY A 224 -2.04 -26.39 4.13
N ILE A 225 -1.61 -25.48 3.23
CA ILE A 225 -1.97 -25.46 1.81
C ILE A 225 -0.73 -25.82 0.99
N ASP A 226 -0.69 -27.01 0.40
CA ASP A 226 0.38 -27.42 -0.53
C ASP A 226 -0.01 -27.02 -1.96
N ILE A 227 0.51 -25.89 -2.46
CA ILE A 227 0.17 -25.37 -3.79
C ILE A 227 0.52 -26.31 -4.96
N CYS A 228 1.29 -27.36 -4.69
CA CYS A 228 1.58 -28.39 -5.68
C CYS A 228 0.40 -29.38 -5.87
N LYS A 229 -0.56 -29.39 -4.95
CA LYS A 229 -1.69 -30.35 -4.91
C LYS A 229 -3.01 -29.66 -4.65
N ASP A 230 -2.99 -28.56 -3.89
CA ASP A 230 -4.17 -27.88 -3.40
C ASP A 230 -4.42 -26.60 -4.18
N ARG A 231 -5.68 -26.26 -4.35
CA ARG A 231 -6.09 -24.95 -4.85
C ARG A 231 -5.92 -23.92 -3.75
N ILE A 232 -5.43 -22.75 -4.10
CA ILE A 232 -5.19 -21.64 -3.15
C ILE A 232 -6.49 -20.85 -2.99
N PRO A 233 -7.11 -20.78 -1.80
CA PRO A 233 -8.27 -19.92 -1.59
C PRO A 233 -7.85 -18.45 -1.65
N VAL A 234 -8.52 -17.65 -2.49
CA VAL A 234 -8.20 -16.25 -2.71
C VAL A 234 -9.43 -15.35 -2.69
N VAL A 235 -9.23 -14.10 -2.29
CA VAL A 235 -10.23 -13.05 -2.25
C VAL A 235 -9.61 -11.76 -2.80
N PRO A 236 -10.35 -10.88 -3.47
CA PRO A 236 -9.87 -9.54 -3.77
C PRO A 236 -9.52 -8.80 -2.48
N ALA A 237 -8.55 -7.91 -2.52
CA ALA A 237 -8.15 -7.14 -1.35
C ALA A 237 -7.77 -5.71 -1.75
N ALA A 238 -8.17 -4.74 -0.95
CA ALA A 238 -7.73 -3.36 -1.10
C ALA A 238 -6.20 -3.31 -1.05
N HIS A 239 -5.58 -2.72 -2.07
CA HIS A 239 -4.15 -2.85 -2.29
C HIS A 239 -3.41 -1.53 -2.39
N TYR A 240 -3.99 -0.55 -3.08
CA TYR A 240 -3.35 0.75 -3.31
C TYR A 240 -4.38 1.87 -3.39
N THR A 241 -4.17 2.91 -2.59
CA THR A 241 -4.97 4.14 -2.62
C THR A 241 -4.42 5.06 -3.72
N CYS A 242 -5.14 5.22 -4.85
CA CYS A 242 -4.71 6.08 -5.95
C CYS A 242 -4.90 7.57 -5.66
N GLY A 243 -5.80 7.89 -4.74
CA GLY A 243 -6.02 9.22 -4.21
C GLY A 243 -5.08 9.60 -3.08
N GLY A 244 -5.33 10.73 -2.45
CA GLY A 244 -4.56 11.26 -1.35
C GLY A 244 -4.48 12.77 -1.33
N VAL A 245 -3.49 13.30 -0.65
CA VAL A 245 -3.23 14.74 -0.57
C VAL A 245 -2.73 15.27 -1.90
N VAL A 246 -3.39 16.30 -2.45
CA VAL A 246 -2.99 16.90 -3.72
C VAL A 246 -1.63 17.59 -3.59
N VAL A 247 -0.73 17.26 -4.50
CA VAL A 247 0.64 17.78 -4.53
C VAL A 247 1.06 18.25 -5.92
N ASN A 248 2.05 19.13 -5.96
CA ASN A 248 2.72 19.52 -7.20
C ASN A 248 3.90 18.57 -7.52
N GLN A 249 4.66 18.85 -8.57
CA GLN A 249 5.81 18.06 -9.02
C GLN A 249 6.96 17.93 -8.01
N PHE A 250 6.95 18.74 -6.95
CA PHE A 250 7.93 18.69 -5.85
C PHE A 250 7.39 17.99 -4.61
N GLY A 251 6.19 17.40 -4.69
CA GLY A 251 5.52 16.85 -3.51
C GLY A 251 5.02 17.91 -2.53
N ALA A 252 5.08 19.19 -2.86
CA ALA A 252 4.58 20.27 -2.01
C ALA A 252 3.04 20.32 -2.06
N SER A 253 2.42 20.38 -0.90
CA SER A 253 0.97 20.52 -0.73
C SER A 253 0.50 21.98 -0.82
N ASP A 254 -0.81 22.20 -0.64
CA ASP A 254 -1.38 23.56 -0.53
C ASP A 254 -0.92 24.32 0.72
N LEU A 255 -0.43 23.61 1.73
CA LEU A 255 0.03 24.19 2.99
C LEU A 255 1.56 24.39 2.92
N PRO A 256 2.06 25.64 2.88
CA PRO A 256 3.48 25.93 2.87
C PRO A 256 4.21 25.22 4.03
N GLY A 257 5.38 24.62 3.74
CA GLY A 257 6.14 23.84 4.71
C GLY A 257 5.69 22.39 4.88
N LEU A 258 4.60 21.96 4.19
CA LEU A 258 4.16 20.58 4.16
C LEU A 258 4.38 19.96 2.78
N TYR A 259 5.08 18.84 2.78
CA TYR A 259 5.29 17.98 1.63
C TYR A 259 4.62 16.63 1.85
N VAL A 260 4.13 16.01 0.78
CA VAL A 260 3.52 14.68 0.85
C VAL A 260 4.03 13.85 -0.32
N ILE A 261 4.50 12.65 -0.06
CA ILE A 261 5.13 11.79 -1.05
C ILE A 261 4.63 10.34 -0.95
N GLY A 262 4.87 9.57 -2.01
CA GLY A 262 4.44 8.17 -2.09
C GLY A 262 2.91 8.04 -2.06
N GLU A 263 2.41 6.92 -1.56
CA GLU A 263 0.98 6.56 -1.59
C GLU A 263 0.09 7.49 -0.74
N THR A 264 0.67 8.35 0.12
CA THR A 264 -0.10 9.38 0.83
C THR A 264 -0.52 10.53 -0.09
N ALA A 265 0.22 10.73 -1.19
CA ALA A 265 0.05 11.83 -2.13
C ALA A 265 -0.86 11.46 -3.31
N CYS A 266 -1.65 12.43 -3.78
CA CYS A 266 -2.30 12.41 -5.07
C CYS A 266 -1.52 13.28 -6.06
N SER A 267 -0.54 12.67 -6.73
CA SER A 267 0.29 13.32 -7.77
C SER A 267 -0.38 13.39 -9.13
N GLY A 268 -1.47 12.64 -9.31
CA GLY A 268 -2.14 12.44 -10.61
C GLY A 268 -1.55 11.32 -11.48
N LEU A 269 -0.39 10.76 -11.11
CA LEU A 269 0.28 9.72 -11.88
C LEU A 269 -0.59 8.47 -12.11
N HIS A 270 -1.34 8.07 -11.12
CA HIS A 270 -2.04 6.79 -11.13
C HIS A 270 -3.46 6.86 -11.70
N GLY A 271 -4.04 8.05 -11.83
CA GLY A 271 -5.43 8.18 -12.25
C GLY A 271 -6.37 7.35 -11.36
N ALA A 272 -7.26 6.59 -11.97
CA ALA A 272 -8.20 5.73 -11.25
C ALA A 272 -7.64 4.32 -10.94
N ASN A 273 -6.53 3.91 -11.56
CA ASN A 273 -5.99 2.55 -11.43
C ASN A 273 -4.48 2.53 -11.66
N ARG A 274 -3.71 2.27 -10.61
CA ARG A 274 -2.26 2.28 -10.63
C ARG A 274 -1.69 1.14 -11.50
N MET A 275 -0.71 1.45 -12.34
CA MET A 275 0.08 0.44 -13.03
C MET A 275 1.04 -0.24 -12.05
N ALA A 276 1.18 -1.56 -12.16
CA ALA A 276 2.09 -2.36 -11.33
C ALA A 276 3.52 -1.78 -11.33
N SER A 277 4.19 -1.81 -10.19
CA SER A 277 5.55 -1.32 -9.91
C SER A 277 5.77 0.20 -9.99
N ASN A 278 4.86 0.99 -10.57
CA ASN A 278 5.02 2.44 -10.68
C ASN A 278 5.01 3.15 -9.32
N SER A 279 4.38 2.60 -8.30
CA SER A 279 4.35 3.19 -6.96
C SER A 279 5.74 3.30 -6.31
N LEU A 280 6.61 2.31 -6.51
CA LEU A 280 7.98 2.39 -5.99
C LEU A 280 8.78 3.49 -6.68
N LEU A 281 8.64 3.64 -8.00
CA LEU A 281 9.29 4.72 -8.76
C LEU A 281 8.77 6.09 -8.30
N GLU A 282 7.47 6.23 -8.08
CA GLU A 282 6.88 7.46 -7.54
C GLU A 282 7.49 7.82 -6.19
N CYS A 283 7.62 6.85 -5.27
CA CYS A 283 8.25 7.11 -3.97
C CYS A 283 9.67 7.68 -4.12
N PHE A 284 10.51 7.10 -4.97
CA PHE A 284 11.88 7.57 -5.19
C PHE A 284 11.94 8.93 -5.86
N VAL A 285 11.17 9.13 -6.91
CA VAL A 285 11.19 10.38 -7.68
C VAL A 285 10.70 11.54 -6.83
N TYR A 286 9.56 11.38 -6.15
CA TYR A 286 9.02 12.45 -5.31
C TYR A 286 9.82 12.67 -4.03
N ALA A 287 10.41 11.65 -3.43
CA ALA A 287 11.33 11.83 -2.30
C ALA A 287 12.55 12.66 -2.69
N ALA A 288 13.19 12.35 -3.82
CA ALA A 288 14.33 13.12 -4.33
C ALA A 288 13.94 14.54 -4.74
N SER A 289 12.77 14.71 -5.37
CA SER A 289 12.25 16.01 -5.79
C SER A 289 11.92 16.90 -4.57
N ALA A 290 11.24 16.35 -3.58
CA ALA A 290 10.93 17.06 -2.33
C ALA A 290 12.19 17.46 -1.55
N ALA A 291 13.15 16.55 -1.43
CA ALA A 291 14.41 16.83 -0.74
C ALA A 291 15.18 18.00 -1.37
N ARG A 292 15.30 18.02 -2.71
CA ARG A 292 15.94 19.13 -3.43
C ARG A 292 15.17 20.44 -3.23
N HIS A 293 13.86 20.42 -3.42
CA HIS A 293 13.03 21.61 -3.27
C HIS A 293 13.08 22.17 -1.83
N ILE A 294 13.09 21.33 -0.80
CA ILE A 294 13.25 21.74 0.59
C ILE A 294 14.62 22.39 0.82
N ALA A 295 15.68 21.80 0.26
CA ALA A 295 17.04 22.34 0.37
C ALA A 295 17.19 23.71 -0.29
N ASP A 296 16.54 23.92 -1.43
CA ASP A 296 16.59 25.16 -2.20
C ASP A 296 15.62 26.24 -1.70
N THR A 297 14.69 25.88 -0.81
CA THR A 297 13.68 26.81 -0.28
C THR A 297 14.12 27.34 1.08
N ASP A 298 14.18 28.66 1.23
CA ASP A 298 14.46 29.30 2.53
C ASP A 298 13.22 29.24 3.43
N LEU A 299 13.08 28.14 4.16
CA LEU A 299 12.00 27.92 5.11
C LEU A 299 12.44 28.43 6.49
N PRO A 300 11.72 29.42 7.08
CA PRO A 300 12.10 30.00 8.38
C PRO A 300 11.99 28.94 9.51
N VAL A 301 12.90 29.05 10.48
CA VAL A 301 12.86 28.24 11.69
C VAL A 301 11.67 28.67 12.56
N PRO A 302 10.80 27.75 13.00
CA PRO A 302 9.70 28.09 13.90
C PRO A 302 10.23 28.59 15.24
N GLN A 303 9.78 29.77 15.68
CA GLN A 303 10.26 30.36 16.95
C GLN A 303 9.43 29.93 18.16
N LYS A 304 8.12 29.77 17.99
CA LYS A 304 7.20 29.36 19.06
C LYS A 304 6.12 28.42 18.51
N LEU A 305 5.94 27.32 19.17
CA LEU A 305 4.90 26.34 18.83
C LEU A 305 3.84 26.29 19.92
N PRO A 306 2.56 26.08 19.55
CA PRO A 306 1.55 25.75 20.55
C PRO A 306 1.85 24.39 21.17
N ASN A 307 1.59 24.27 22.46
CA ASN A 307 1.59 22.97 23.11
C ASN A 307 0.41 22.12 22.60
N TRP A 308 0.51 20.83 22.77
CA TRP A 308 -0.61 19.93 22.56
C TRP A 308 -1.77 20.28 23.50
N ASP A 309 -2.96 20.45 22.94
CA ASP A 309 -4.18 20.69 23.69
C ASP A 309 -4.92 19.34 23.88
N ASP A 310 -4.86 18.82 25.08
CA ASP A 310 -5.51 17.55 25.47
C ASP A 310 -6.94 17.76 26.06
N SER A 311 -7.45 18.99 26.08
CA SER A 311 -8.76 19.32 26.65
C SER A 311 -9.93 18.53 26.05
N ARG A 312 -9.75 18.05 24.82
CA ARG A 312 -10.73 17.24 24.09
C ARG A 312 -10.42 15.74 24.13
N VAL A 313 -9.29 15.34 24.68
CA VAL A 313 -8.92 13.93 24.79
C VAL A 313 -9.74 13.29 25.89
N ARG A 314 -10.41 12.21 25.58
CA ARG A 314 -11.17 11.40 26.54
C ARG A 314 -10.69 9.96 26.46
N ILE A 315 -10.42 9.37 27.61
CA ILE A 315 -10.22 7.92 27.70
C ILE A 315 -11.59 7.29 27.56
N SER A 316 -11.73 6.35 26.63
CA SER A 316 -12.98 5.60 26.48
C SER A 316 -13.13 4.65 27.66
N ASP A 317 -14.21 4.79 28.42
CA ASP A 317 -14.53 3.88 29.52
C ASP A 317 -14.87 2.45 29.05
N GLU A 318 -15.20 2.31 27.77
CA GLU A 318 -15.55 1.05 27.14
C GLU A 318 -14.56 0.68 26.01
N GLY A 319 -13.47 0.00 26.36
CA GLY A 319 -12.45 -0.44 25.39
C GLY A 319 -12.97 -1.33 24.26
N VAL A 320 -14.21 -1.85 24.37
CA VAL A 320 -14.87 -2.70 23.35
C VAL A 320 -15.43 -1.88 22.19
N ILE A 321 -15.83 -0.62 22.41
CA ILE A 321 -16.53 0.20 21.41
C ILE A 321 -15.62 0.52 20.22
N ILE A 322 -14.37 0.89 20.46
CA ILE A 322 -13.44 1.29 19.40
C ILE A 322 -13.14 0.13 18.44
N PRO A 323 -12.74 -1.07 18.91
CA PRO A 323 -12.53 -2.22 18.02
C PRO A 323 -13.81 -2.63 17.28
N TYR A 324 -14.96 -2.55 17.92
CA TYR A 324 -16.25 -2.87 17.29
C TYR A 324 -16.57 -1.90 16.13
N HIS A 325 -16.48 -0.59 16.36
CA HIS A 325 -16.72 0.40 15.33
C HIS A 325 -15.72 0.30 14.19
N TRP A 326 -14.46 0.01 14.50
CA TRP A 326 -13.43 -0.22 13.49
C TRP A 326 -13.77 -1.42 12.60
N GLN A 327 -14.20 -2.52 13.20
CA GLN A 327 -14.63 -3.71 12.46
C GLN A 327 -15.88 -3.44 11.63
N ALA A 328 -16.87 -2.74 12.18
CA ALA A 328 -18.08 -2.37 11.47
C ALA A 328 -17.81 -1.46 10.27
N LEU A 329 -16.92 -0.46 10.43
CA LEU A 329 -16.46 0.41 9.35
C LEU A 329 -15.81 -0.40 8.22
N ARG A 330 -14.87 -1.28 8.55
CA ARG A 330 -14.17 -2.09 7.55
C ARG A 330 -15.11 -3.00 6.76
N ARG A 331 -16.11 -3.55 7.43
CA ARG A 331 -17.13 -4.36 6.79
C ARG A 331 -18.02 -3.51 5.88
N LEU A 332 -18.47 -2.34 6.34
CA LEU A 332 -19.25 -1.41 5.54
C LEU A 332 -18.50 -1.00 4.27
N MET A 333 -17.22 -0.64 4.41
CA MET A 333 -16.38 -0.28 3.27
C MET A 333 -16.23 -1.44 2.28
N TRP A 334 -16.10 -2.67 2.79
CA TRP A 334 -16.02 -3.86 1.94
C TRP A 334 -17.33 -4.18 1.22
N ASP A 335 -18.46 -4.15 1.95
CA ASP A 335 -19.73 -4.61 1.42
C ASP A 335 -20.38 -3.59 0.45
N TYR A 336 -20.10 -2.28 0.61
CA TYR A 336 -20.84 -1.21 -0.08
C TYR A 336 -19.98 -0.20 -0.84
N VAL A 337 -18.69 -0.14 -0.60
CA VAL A 337 -17.77 0.84 -1.23
C VAL A 337 -16.71 0.16 -2.07
N GLY A 338 -16.36 -1.07 -1.76
CA GLY A 338 -15.36 -1.88 -2.47
C GLY A 338 -15.86 -2.52 -3.75
#